data_b65790574de313ed9989ea9d67efe040
#
_entry.id   b65790574de313ed9989ea9d67efe040
#
_cell.length_a   1.000
_cell.length_b   1.000
_cell.length_c   1.000
_cell.angle_alpha   90.00
_cell.angle_beta   90.00
_cell.angle_gamma   90.00
#
_symmetry.space_group_name_H-M   'P 1'
#
loop_
_entity.id
_entity.type
_entity.pdbx_description
1 polymer ?
#
loop_
_entity_poly.entity_id
_entity_poly.type
_entity_poly.pdbx_seq_one_letter_code
_entity_poly.pdbx_strand_id
1 'polypeptide(L)'
;MNDVAEVPHPLPAPLAEVIAERFRVLGEPMRIRLLDALREGPATVQGLQQATGASQQNVSKHLGVLLRSGLVSRSKEGNFSLYAIADEGVFELCEQVCGGMRRQLNDLDALLQGGLNR
;
A
#
# COMPACT_ATOMS: atom_id res chain seq x y z
N MET A 1 -21.03 10.57 6.68
CA MET A 1 -20.14 11.62 7.05
C MET A 1 -18.80 11.48 6.40
N ASN A 2 -18.36 12.52 5.85
CA ASN A 2 -17.14 12.46 5.08
C ASN A 2 -16.12 13.46 5.61
N ASP A 3 -15.13 12.93 6.28
CA ASP A 3 -14.10 13.76 6.91
C ASP A 3 -13.21 14.46 5.91
N VAL A 4 -13.17 13.95 4.68
CA VAL A 4 -12.32 14.54 3.64
C VAL A 4 -12.71 15.99 3.39
N ALA A 5 -14.00 16.31 3.55
CA ALA A 5 -14.48 17.67 3.34
C ALA A 5 -13.89 18.66 4.33
N GLU A 6 -13.29 18.17 5.40
CA GLU A 6 -12.74 19.03 6.43
C GLU A 6 -11.30 19.48 6.18
N VAL A 7 -10.70 19.01 5.09
CA VAL A 7 -9.31 19.34 4.80
C VAL A 7 -9.22 20.81 4.37
N PRO A 8 -8.36 21.61 5.03
CA PRO A 8 -8.25 23.03 4.66
C PRO A 8 -7.56 23.22 3.33
N HIS A 9 -7.99 24.27 2.61
CA HIS A 9 -7.38 24.66 1.35
C HIS A 9 -7.26 26.17 1.31
N PRO A 10 -6.10 26.71 0.90
CA PRO A 10 -4.90 25.99 0.47
C PRO A 10 -4.31 25.16 1.60
N LEU A 11 -3.62 24.11 1.24
CA LEU A 11 -3.09 23.17 2.21
C LEU A 11 -1.98 23.83 3.04
N PRO A 12 -2.08 23.83 4.37
CA PRO A 12 -0.98 24.38 5.19
C PRO A 12 0.29 23.58 5.03
N ALA A 13 1.45 24.25 5.11
CA ALA A 13 2.72 23.59 4.92
C ALA A 13 2.94 22.43 5.89
N PRO A 14 2.65 22.54 7.20
CA PRO A 14 2.84 21.41 8.10
C PRO A 14 2.01 20.19 7.71
N LEU A 15 0.79 20.43 7.23
CA LEU A 15 -0.06 19.32 6.80
C LEU A 15 0.50 18.67 5.54
N ALA A 16 1.02 19.48 4.62
CA ALA A 16 1.64 18.95 3.41
C ALA A 16 2.83 18.05 3.75
N GLU A 17 3.60 18.42 4.79
CA GLU A 17 4.72 17.58 5.20
C GLU A 17 4.28 16.25 5.76
N VAL A 18 3.19 16.24 6.52
CA VAL A 18 2.64 14.99 7.06
C VAL A 18 2.17 14.09 5.91
N ILE A 19 1.51 14.67 4.95
CA ILE A 19 1.04 13.93 3.79
C ILE A 19 2.22 13.36 3.00
N ALA A 20 3.25 14.19 2.79
CA ALA A 20 4.44 13.75 2.07
C ALA A 20 5.12 12.58 2.77
N GLU A 21 5.15 12.60 4.10
CA GLU A 21 5.74 11.50 4.85
C GLU A 21 4.97 10.22 4.63
N ARG A 22 3.65 10.29 4.55
CA ARG A 22 2.82 9.12 4.29
C ARG A 22 3.15 8.53 2.91
N PHE A 23 3.36 9.38 1.92
CA PHE A 23 3.76 8.91 0.60
C PHE A 23 5.15 8.30 0.60
N ARG A 24 6.06 8.83 1.42
CA ARG A 24 7.39 8.23 1.54
C ARG A 24 7.32 6.83 2.09
N VAL A 25 6.45 6.61 3.09
CA VAL A 25 6.27 5.27 3.64
C VAL A 25 5.74 4.32 2.57
N LEU A 26 4.80 4.79 1.77
CA LEU A 26 4.21 3.98 0.70
C LEU A 26 5.17 3.77 -0.47
N GLY A 27 6.16 4.64 -0.63
CA GLY A 27 7.02 4.60 -1.81
C GLY A 27 8.14 3.58 -1.74
N GLU A 28 7.93 2.46 -1.06
CA GLU A 28 8.93 1.42 -0.92
C GLU A 28 8.32 0.10 -1.40
N PRO A 29 8.93 -0.56 -2.39
CA PRO A 29 8.29 -1.72 -3.05
C PRO A 29 7.86 -2.82 -2.10
N MET A 30 8.69 -3.16 -1.11
CA MET A 30 8.32 -4.24 -0.20
C MET A 30 7.08 -3.88 0.60
N ARG A 31 6.96 -2.60 1.01
CA ARG A 31 5.78 -2.19 1.77
C ARG A 31 4.52 -2.24 0.92
N ILE A 32 4.63 -1.87 -0.35
CA ILE A 32 3.50 -2.00 -1.27
C ILE A 32 3.10 -3.47 -1.43
N ARG A 33 4.09 -4.35 -1.55
CA ARG A 33 3.81 -5.79 -1.68
C ARG A 33 3.16 -6.36 -0.42
N LEU A 34 3.56 -5.87 0.76
CA LEU A 34 2.95 -6.33 2.00
C LEU A 34 1.49 -5.88 2.10
N LEU A 35 1.22 -4.62 1.74
CA LEU A 35 -0.16 -4.14 1.73
C LEU A 35 -1.01 -4.94 0.74
N ASP A 36 -0.45 -5.25 -0.42
CA ASP A 36 -1.14 -6.06 -1.40
C ASP A 36 -1.44 -7.46 -0.86
N ALA A 37 -0.47 -8.05 -0.18
CA ALA A 37 -0.67 -9.40 0.39
C ALA A 37 -1.76 -9.38 1.46
N LEU A 38 -1.89 -8.27 2.19
CA LEU A 38 -2.91 -8.14 3.23
C LEU A 38 -4.29 -7.87 2.67
N ARG A 39 -4.40 -7.68 1.37
CA ARG A 39 -5.69 -7.49 0.71
C ARG A 39 -6.64 -8.66 0.95
N GLU A 40 -6.08 -9.85 1.08
CA GLU A 40 -6.88 -11.06 1.29
C GLU A 40 -7.38 -11.21 2.72
N GLY A 41 -6.84 -10.42 3.65
CA GLY A 41 -7.21 -10.50 5.04
C GLY A 41 -5.99 -10.52 5.93
N PRO A 42 -6.19 -10.60 7.26
CA PRO A 42 -5.07 -10.60 8.19
C PRO A 42 -4.09 -11.75 7.94
N ALA A 43 -2.82 -11.50 8.22
CA ALA A 43 -1.77 -12.49 7.98
C ALA A 43 -0.70 -12.40 9.06
N THR A 44 -0.02 -13.52 9.27
CA THR A 44 1.16 -13.59 10.14
C THR A 44 2.39 -13.19 9.35
N VAL A 45 3.51 -12.94 10.08
CA VAL A 45 4.78 -12.69 9.44
C VAL A 45 5.15 -13.85 8.52
N GLN A 46 4.95 -15.08 8.99
CA GLN A 46 5.28 -16.25 8.18
C GLN A 46 4.44 -16.30 6.91
N GLY A 47 3.15 -16.00 7.01
CA GLY A 47 2.30 -15.96 5.83
C GLY A 47 2.75 -14.89 4.84
N LEU A 48 3.20 -13.74 5.36
CA LEU A 48 3.68 -12.67 4.50
C LEU A 48 5.03 -13.01 3.87
N GLN A 49 5.87 -13.77 4.58
CA GLN A 49 7.10 -14.28 3.99
C GLN A 49 6.80 -15.18 2.80
N GLN A 50 5.83 -16.05 2.95
CA GLN A 50 5.46 -16.95 1.86
C GLN A 50 4.88 -16.18 0.68
N ALA A 51 4.08 -15.16 0.96
CA ALA A 51 3.46 -14.37 -0.10
C ALA A 51 4.47 -13.53 -0.87
N THR A 52 5.52 -13.05 -0.20
CA THR A 52 6.48 -12.12 -0.82
C THR A 52 7.81 -12.75 -1.17
N GLY A 53 8.13 -13.89 -0.58
CA GLY A 53 9.45 -14.50 -0.77
C GLY A 53 10.56 -13.80 0.01
N ALA A 54 10.22 -12.84 0.86
CA ALA A 54 11.21 -12.09 1.61
C ALA A 54 11.58 -12.79 2.91
N SER A 55 12.70 -12.39 3.49
CA SER A 55 13.15 -12.92 4.78
C SER A 55 12.25 -12.40 5.90
N GLN A 56 12.27 -13.13 7.02
CA GLN A 56 11.52 -12.71 8.19
C GLN A 56 11.96 -11.32 8.66
N GLN A 57 13.27 -11.06 8.64
CA GLN A 57 13.79 -9.78 9.10
C GLN A 57 13.30 -8.65 8.21
N ASN A 58 13.29 -8.86 6.91
CA ASN A 58 12.86 -7.84 5.98
C ASN A 58 11.36 -7.57 6.12
N VAL A 59 10.57 -8.63 6.22
CA VAL A 59 9.13 -8.47 6.42
C VAL A 59 8.85 -7.74 7.73
N SER A 60 9.50 -8.17 8.83
CA SER A 60 9.27 -7.55 10.13
C SER A 60 9.67 -6.09 10.15
N LYS A 61 10.78 -5.75 9.49
CA LYS A 61 11.24 -4.36 9.42
C LYS A 61 10.21 -3.48 8.75
N HIS A 62 9.71 -3.91 7.62
CA HIS A 62 8.74 -3.09 6.88
C HIS A 62 7.37 -3.07 7.52
N LEU A 63 6.95 -4.18 8.14
CA LEU A 63 5.72 -4.17 8.92
C LEU A 63 5.81 -3.20 10.08
N GLY A 64 7.00 -3.10 10.70
CA GLY A 64 7.20 -2.13 11.79
C GLY A 64 6.99 -0.70 11.32
N VAL A 65 7.48 -0.36 10.14
CA VAL A 65 7.27 0.97 9.57
C VAL A 65 5.79 1.21 9.31
N LEU A 66 5.12 0.24 8.69
CA LEU A 66 3.70 0.35 8.39
C LEU A 66 2.87 0.47 9.66
N LEU A 67 3.25 -0.28 10.70
CA LEU A 67 2.53 -0.24 11.98
C LEU A 67 2.67 1.12 12.65
N ARG A 68 3.89 1.65 12.72
CA ARG A 68 4.13 2.95 13.34
C ARG A 68 3.44 4.07 12.58
N SER A 69 3.24 3.90 11.29
CA SER A 69 2.57 4.90 10.47
C SER A 69 1.06 4.77 10.48
N GLY A 70 0.53 3.75 11.16
CA GLY A 70 -0.92 3.57 11.23
C GLY A 70 -1.54 2.97 9.99
N LEU A 71 -0.73 2.43 9.07
CA LEU A 71 -1.26 1.83 7.84
C LEU A 71 -1.70 0.40 8.04
N VAL A 72 -1.10 -0.30 9.00
CA VAL A 72 -1.54 -1.63 9.38
C VAL A 72 -1.75 -1.66 10.89
N SER A 73 -2.52 -2.63 11.34
CA SER A 73 -2.72 -2.92 12.75
C SER A 73 -2.16 -4.29 13.06
N ARG A 74 -1.96 -4.54 14.34
CA ARG A 74 -1.45 -5.82 14.81
C ARG A 74 -2.29 -6.29 15.98
N SER A 75 -2.68 -7.55 15.96
CA SER A 75 -3.40 -8.19 17.07
C SER A 75 -2.75 -9.51 17.36
N LYS A 76 -3.02 -10.02 18.57
CA LYS A 76 -2.50 -11.32 18.98
C LYS A 76 -3.56 -12.37 18.78
N GLU A 77 -3.13 -13.52 18.26
CA GLU A 77 -3.97 -14.71 18.14
C GLU A 77 -3.14 -15.87 18.66
N GLY A 78 -3.35 -16.22 19.92
CA GLY A 78 -2.52 -17.24 20.57
C GLY A 78 -1.09 -16.78 20.63
N ASN A 79 -0.17 -17.53 20.04
CA ASN A 79 1.24 -17.18 20.02
C ASN A 79 1.65 -16.37 18.82
N PHE A 80 0.72 -16.05 17.93
CA PHE A 80 1.03 -15.37 16.70
C PHE A 80 0.55 -13.93 16.73
N SER A 81 1.24 -13.08 15.99
CA SER A 81 0.76 -11.73 15.70
C SER A 81 0.12 -11.74 14.33
N LEU A 82 -1.05 -11.11 14.23
CA LEU A 82 -1.76 -10.95 12.97
C LEU A 82 -1.73 -9.49 12.58
N TYR A 83 -1.34 -9.25 11.35
CA TYR A 83 -1.31 -7.90 10.79
C TYR A 83 -2.46 -7.76 9.81
N ALA A 84 -3.06 -6.58 9.79
CA ALA A 84 -4.20 -6.31 8.90
C ALA A 84 -4.13 -4.86 8.43
N ILE A 85 -4.77 -4.58 7.31
CA ILE A 85 -4.86 -3.21 6.81
C ILE A 85 -5.69 -2.40 7.80
N ALA A 86 -5.14 -1.25 8.24
CA ALA A 86 -5.82 -0.36 9.17
C ALA A 86 -6.34 0.88 8.47
N ASP A 87 -5.70 1.32 7.39
CA ASP A 87 -6.10 2.52 6.67
C ASP A 87 -6.64 2.12 5.30
N GLU A 88 -7.95 1.96 5.24
CA GLU A 88 -8.59 1.54 4.00
C GLU A 88 -8.42 2.57 2.89
N GLY A 89 -8.39 3.85 3.24
CA GLY A 89 -8.21 4.88 2.23
C GLY A 89 -6.87 4.81 1.53
N VAL A 90 -5.82 4.53 2.29
CA VAL A 90 -4.50 4.36 1.71
C VAL A 90 -4.45 3.12 0.84
N PHE A 91 -5.08 2.04 1.29
CA PHE A 91 -5.12 0.83 0.49
C PHE A 91 -5.85 1.08 -0.84
N GLU A 92 -6.97 1.79 -0.79
CA GLU A 92 -7.72 2.13 -1.99
C GLU A 92 -6.88 2.99 -2.93
N LEU A 93 -6.10 3.92 -2.37
CA LEU A 93 -5.20 4.74 -3.19
C LEU A 93 -4.22 3.86 -3.95
N CYS A 94 -3.63 2.88 -3.29
CA CYS A 94 -2.69 1.97 -3.94
C CYS A 94 -3.37 1.18 -5.07
N GLU A 95 -4.61 0.76 -4.84
CA GLU A 95 -5.37 0.06 -5.87
C GLU A 95 -5.63 0.96 -7.07
N GLN A 96 -5.95 2.23 -6.81
CA GLN A 96 -6.19 3.18 -7.88
C GLN A 96 -4.94 3.43 -8.72
N VAL A 97 -3.80 3.58 -8.06
CA VAL A 97 -2.55 3.80 -8.78
C VAL A 97 -2.20 2.58 -9.62
N CYS A 98 -2.34 1.39 -9.06
CA CYS A 98 -2.08 0.16 -9.78
C CYS A 98 -2.99 0.03 -11.00
N GLY A 99 -4.28 0.30 -10.82
CA GLY A 99 -5.24 0.22 -11.92
C GLY A 99 -4.96 1.24 -13.00
N GLY A 100 -4.57 2.46 -12.59
CA GLY A 100 -4.23 3.49 -13.54
C GLY A 100 -3.02 3.14 -14.40
N MET A 101 -1.98 2.61 -13.76
CA MET A 101 -0.80 2.19 -14.49
C MET A 101 -1.09 1.03 -15.42
N ARG A 102 -1.92 0.09 -14.98
CA ARG A 102 -2.30 -1.03 -15.83
C ARG A 102 -3.02 -0.53 -17.08
N ARG A 103 -3.93 0.44 -16.92
CA ARG A 103 -4.63 1.00 -18.07
C ARG A 103 -3.67 1.68 -19.04
N GLN A 104 -2.69 2.43 -18.50
CA GLN A 104 -1.70 3.09 -19.34
C GLN A 104 -0.87 2.08 -20.11
N LEU A 105 -0.47 0.99 -19.49
CA LEU A 105 0.29 -0.05 -20.16
C LEU A 105 -0.53 -0.74 -21.24
N ASN A 106 -1.79 -1.00 -20.96
CA ASN A 106 -2.68 -1.63 -21.94
C ASN A 106 -2.91 -0.71 -23.14
N ASP A 107 -3.07 0.59 -22.89
CA ASP A 107 -3.26 1.55 -23.98
C ASP A 107 -2.02 1.63 -24.86
N LEU A 108 -0.84 1.65 -24.25
CA LEU A 108 0.40 1.68 -24.99
C LEU A 108 0.57 0.43 -25.83
N ASP A 109 0.29 -0.72 -25.24
CA ASP A 109 0.39 -1.99 -25.94
C ASP A 109 -0.55 -2.02 -27.13
N ALA A 110 -1.78 -1.56 -26.94
CA ALA A 110 -2.76 -1.52 -28.04
C ALA A 110 -2.28 -0.61 -29.17
N LEU A 111 -1.67 0.53 -28.82
CA LEU A 111 -1.14 1.43 -29.83
C LEU A 111 -0.01 0.79 -30.61
N LEU A 112 0.89 0.11 -29.90
CA LEU A 112 2.01 -0.56 -30.55
C LEU A 112 1.55 -1.66 -31.47
N GLN A 113 0.57 -2.45 -31.03
CA GLN A 113 0.04 -3.51 -31.86
C GLN A 113 -0.71 -2.97 -33.05
N GLY A 114 -1.49 -1.93 -32.85
CA GLY A 114 -2.19 -1.30 -33.96
C GLY A 114 -1.23 -0.74 -34.99
N GLY A 115 -0.13 -0.15 -34.54
CA GLY A 115 0.89 0.35 -35.45
C GLY A 115 1.56 -0.74 -36.24
N LEU A 116 1.79 -1.89 -35.61
CA LEU A 116 2.43 -3.00 -36.27
C LEU A 116 1.52 -3.68 -37.32
N ASN A 117 0.24 -3.53 -37.15
CA ASN A 117 -0.72 -4.22 -38.03
C ASN A 117 -1.14 -3.41 -39.25
N ARG A 118 -0.53 -2.28 -39.48
CA ARG A 118 -0.88 -1.42 -40.60
C ARG A 118 -0.04 -1.66 -41.84
#